data_e06518556a10ca3019d84479e8811477
#
_entry.id   e06518556a10ca3019d84479e8811477
#
_cell.length_a   1.000
_cell.length_b   1.000
_cell.length_c   1.000
_cell.angle_alpha   90.00
_cell.angle_beta   90.00
_cell.angle_gamma   90.00
#
_symmetry.space_group_name_H-M   'P 1'
#
loop_
_entity.id
_entity.type
_entity.pdbx_description
1 polymer ?
#
loop_
_entity_poly.entity_id
_entity_poly.type
_entity_poly.pdbx_seq_one_letter_code
_entity_poly.pdbx_strand_id
1 'polypeptide(L)'
;YAFRNRTDERLHYFISSMEQLGTGSYRLYMTDASRVAAAQVGEEFILPVYQNSHSIGSLFSISETENFEMSNVYIEAVPEFAFDIRSNRGYTRFTNVRLKPPEGSGIHLVSWRDGFHVKDNVSKPTWDSCYIGPLGDDAFNLSTVICNVTSYDADTGRVVMTPTEAE
;
A
#
# COMPACT_ATOMS: atom_id res chain seq x y z
N TYR A 1 -7.05 -5.56 -14.05
CA TYR A 1 -6.74 -6.16 -12.75
C TYR A 1 -5.30 -6.65 -12.75
N ALA A 2 -4.61 -6.51 -11.62
CA ALA A 2 -3.30 -7.10 -11.41
C ALA A 2 -3.41 -8.21 -10.37
N PHE A 3 -2.63 -9.25 -10.52
CA PHE A 3 -2.47 -10.28 -9.49
C PHE A 3 -0.99 -10.63 -9.35
N ARG A 4 -0.63 -11.17 -8.20
CA ARG A 4 0.75 -11.52 -7.88
C ARG A 4 0.92 -13.03 -7.82
N ASN A 5 2.08 -13.50 -8.27
CA ASN A 5 2.53 -14.84 -7.97
C ASN A 5 3.01 -14.89 -6.51
N ARG A 6 2.53 -15.85 -5.74
CA ARG A 6 2.92 -16.02 -4.33
C ARG A 6 4.38 -16.43 -4.16
N THR A 7 4.93 -17.15 -5.13
CA THR A 7 6.32 -17.65 -5.07
C THR A 7 7.33 -16.58 -5.49
N ASP A 8 6.95 -15.69 -6.42
CA ASP A 8 7.76 -14.55 -6.85
C ASP A 8 6.91 -13.27 -6.83
N GLU A 9 6.99 -12.53 -5.74
CA GLU A 9 6.22 -11.30 -5.52
C GLU A 9 6.52 -10.20 -6.55
N ARG A 10 7.62 -10.28 -7.27
CA ARG A 10 7.98 -9.34 -8.34
C ARG A 10 7.19 -9.58 -9.62
N LEU A 11 6.56 -10.75 -9.76
CA LEU A 11 5.75 -11.09 -10.92
C LEU A 11 4.33 -10.56 -10.77
N HIS A 12 4.11 -9.36 -11.28
CA HIS A 12 2.78 -8.78 -11.43
C HIS A 12 2.21 -9.14 -12.80
N TYR A 13 0.98 -9.63 -12.79
CA TYR A 13 0.25 -10.00 -13.99
C TYR A 13 -0.94 -9.08 -14.17
N PHE A 14 -1.07 -8.49 -15.34
CA PHE A 14 -2.21 -7.63 -15.66
C PHE A 14 -3.21 -8.40 -16.52
N ILE A 15 -4.44 -8.45 -16.05
CA ILE A 15 -5.55 -9.14 -16.70
C ILE A 15 -6.30 -8.15 -17.58
N SER A 16 -6.48 -8.48 -18.87
CA SER A 16 -7.35 -7.73 -19.78
C SER A 16 -8.81 -8.11 -19.60
N SER A 17 -9.08 -9.41 -19.42
CA SER A 17 -10.44 -9.91 -19.18
C SER A 17 -10.41 -11.25 -18.44
N MET A 18 -11.56 -11.65 -17.92
CA MET A 18 -11.75 -12.90 -17.21
C MET A 18 -13.04 -13.58 -17.68
N GLU A 19 -12.99 -14.87 -17.92
CA GLU A 19 -14.11 -15.71 -18.28
C GLU A 19 -14.31 -16.78 -17.21
N GLN A 20 -15.51 -16.89 -16.66
CA GLN A 20 -15.84 -17.97 -15.75
C GLN A 20 -16.19 -19.23 -16.54
N LEU A 21 -15.43 -20.30 -16.32
CA LEU A 21 -15.63 -21.60 -16.97
C LEU A 21 -16.55 -22.54 -16.17
N GLY A 22 -16.68 -22.29 -14.86
CA GLY A 22 -17.47 -23.08 -13.93
C GLY A 22 -17.31 -22.57 -12.51
N THR A 23 -17.91 -23.21 -11.54
CA THR A 23 -17.76 -22.83 -10.14
C THR A 23 -16.30 -22.93 -9.70
N GLY A 24 -15.70 -21.78 -9.34
CA GLY A 24 -14.30 -21.71 -8.90
C GLY A 24 -13.25 -21.89 -10.03
N SER A 25 -13.67 -21.95 -11.29
CA SER A 25 -12.78 -22.11 -12.43
C SER A 25 -12.88 -20.91 -13.38
N TYR A 26 -11.75 -20.31 -13.68
CA TYR A 26 -11.67 -19.09 -14.50
C TYR A 26 -10.56 -19.19 -15.53
N ARG A 27 -10.81 -18.59 -16.69
CA ARG A 27 -9.78 -18.32 -17.71
C ARG A 27 -9.43 -16.84 -17.65
N LEU A 28 -8.15 -16.54 -17.48
CA LEU A 28 -7.63 -15.19 -17.42
C LEU A 28 -6.95 -14.86 -18.73
N TYR A 29 -7.31 -13.73 -19.33
CA TYR A 29 -6.66 -13.19 -20.52
C TYR A 29 -5.72 -12.08 -20.09
N MET A 30 -4.44 -12.22 -20.41
CA MET A 30 -3.40 -11.32 -19.96
C MET A 30 -3.17 -10.20 -20.96
N THR A 31 -2.81 -9.01 -20.49
CA THR A 31 -2.41 -7.89 -21.35
C THR A 31 -1.04 -8.12 -21.98
N ASP A 32 -0.19 -8.89 -21.32
CA ASP A 32 1.15 -9.25 -21.79
C ASP A 32 1.36 -10.76 -21.66
N ALA A 33 1.24 -11.45 -22.78
CA ALA A 33 1.38 -12.90 -22.82
C ALA A 33 2.81 -13.36 -22.50
N SER A 34 3.82 -12.53 -22.67
CA SER A 34 5.21 -12.91 -22.38
C SER A 34 5.44 -13.20 -20.89
N ARG A 35 4.70 -12.54 -20.02
CA ARG A 35 4.76 -12.78 -18.57
C ARG A 35 4.15 -14.10 -18.14
N VAL A 36 3.18 -14.61 -18.91
CA VAL A 36 2.50 -15.89 -18.60
C VAL A 36 3.41 -17.08 -18.87
N ALA A 37 4.39 -16.94 -19.76
CA ALA A 37 5.32 -18.02 -20.10
C ALA A 37 6.13 -18.54 -18.89
N ALA A 38 6.23 -17.75 -17.83
CA ALA A 38 6.88 -18.14 -16.58
C ALA A 38 5.94 -18.83 -15.58
N ALA A 39 4.62 -18.77 -15.80
CA ALA A 39 3.66 -19.37 -14.87
C ALA A 39 3.64 -20.90 -15.00
N GLN A 40 3.62 -21.58 -13.89
CA GLN A 40 3.64 -23.05 -13.81
C GLN A 40 2.36 -23.58 -13.17
N VAL A 41 1.99 -24.80 -13.57
CA VAL A 41 0.87 -25.51 -12.93
C VAL A 41 1.21 -25.81 -11.46
N GLY A 42 0.29 -25.43 -10.57
CA GLY A 42 0.47 -25.56 -9.13
C GLY A 42 0.91 -24.28 -8.42
N GLU A 43 1.22 -23.23 -9.15
CA GLU A 43 1.48 -21.92 -8.54
C GLU A 43 0.20 -21.31 -7.96
N GLU A 44 0.36 -20.59 -6.89
CA GLU A 44 -0.72 -19.85 -6.24
C GLU A 44 -0.64 -18.37 -6.59
N PHE A 45 -1.79 -17.79 -6.91
CA PHE A 45 -1.91 -16.38 -7.25
C PHE A 45 -2.84 -15.67 -6.29
N ILE A 46 -2.48 -14.44 -5.94
CA ILE A 46 -3.28 -13.59 -5.09
C ILE A 46 -3.98 -12.56 -5.97
N LEU A 47 -5.30 -12.60 -5.97
CA LEU A 47 -6.15 -11.66 -6.67
C LEU A 47 -6.68 -10.64 -5.67
N PRO A 48 -6.45 -9.33 -5.89
CA PRO A 48 -7.09 -8.32 -5.07
C PRO A 48 -8.59 -8.28 -5.34
N VAL A 49 -9.38 -8.20 -4.30
CA VAL A 49 -10.83 -8.02 -4.42
C VAL A 49 -11.12 -6.53 -4.65
N TYR A 50 -10.92 -6.05 -5.87
CA TYR A 50 -11.35 -4.72 -6.24
C TYR A 50 -12.75 -4.76 -6.81
N GLN A 51 -13.65 -4.00 -6.22
CA GLN A 51 -14.91 -3.65 -6.87
C GLN A 51 -14.73 -2.30 -7.58
N ASN A 52 -14.52 -2.37 -8.89
CA ASN A 52 -14.29 -1.23 -9.77
C ASN A 52 -12.86 -0.65 -9.75
N SER A 53 -12.56 0.13 -10.78
CA SER A 53 -11.25 0.73 -11.08
C SER A 53 -10.82 1.86 -10.13
N HIS A 54 -11.47 2.02 -9.00
CA HIS A 54 -11.20 3.09 -8.04
C HIS A 54 -10.61 2.49 -6.78
N SER A 55 -9.62 3.15 -6.27
CA SER A 55 -9.04 2.90 -4.96
C SER A 55 -10.15 2.80 -3.91
N ILE A 56 -10.13 1.72 -3.13
CA ILE A 56 -11.07 1.57 -2.01
C ILE A 56 -10.65 2.49 -0.87
N GLY A 57 -9.43 3.02 -0.95
CA GLY A 57 -8.83 3.86 0.06
C GLY A 57 -8.14 3.07 1.18
N SER A 58 -7.81 3.75 2.24
CA SER A 58 -7.19 3.20 3.43
C SER A 58 -8.23 2.73 4.45
N LEU A 59 -7.86 1.74 5.28
CA LEU A 59 -8.68 1.37 6.43
C LEU A 59 -8.75 2.52 7.44
N PHE A 60 -7.59 3.13 7.70
CA PHE A 60 -7.48 4.33 8.53
C PHE A 60 -6.87 5.47 7.74
N SER A 61 -7.60 6.56 7.62
CA SER A 61 -7.08 7.83 7.11
C SER A 61 -6.91 8.79 8.28
N ILE A 62 -5.67 9.19 8.54
CA ILE A 62 -5.29 10.03 9.66
C ILE A 62 -4.59 11.26 9.08
N SER A 63 -5.34 12.33 8.89
CA SER A 63 -4.80 13.52 8.24
C SER A 63 -5.07 14.79 9.04
N GLU A 64 -4.14 15.73 8.96
CA GLU A 64 -4.18 17.02 9.60
C GLU A 64 -4.44 16.97 11.12
N THR A 65 -4.06 15.88 11.74
CA THR A 65 -4.26 15.62 13.17
C THR A 65 -3.07 16.18 13.96
N GLU A 66 -3.33 16.81 15.08
CA GLU A 66 -2.26 17.35 15.90
C GLU A 66 -1.56 16.27 16.73
N ASN A 67 -2.31 15.40 17.37
CA ASN A 67 -1.77 14.28 18.13
C ASN A 67 -2.65 13.05 17.92
N PHE A 68 -2.04 11.90 17.66
CA PHE A 68 -2.74 10.66 17.42
C PHE A 68 -2.06 9.50 18.14
N GLU A 69 -2.85 8.68 18.81
CA GLU A 69 -2.40 7.42 19.40
C GLU A 69 -3.34 6.28 19.05
N MET A 70 -2.76 5.14 18.71
CA MET A 70 -3.48 3.89 18.54
C MET A 70 -2.74 2.79 19.30
N SER A 71 -3.48 2.05 20.13
CA SER A 71 -2.90 0.99 20.95
C SER A 71 -3.76 -0.27 20.96
N ASN A 72 -3.10 -1.43 20.98
CA ASN A 72 -3.76 -2.74 21.12
C ASN A 72 -4.80 -3.02 20.03
N VAL A 73 -4.46 -2.73 18.77
CA VAL A 73 -5.33 -2.96 17.62
C VAL A 73 -4.79 -4.13 16.79
N TYR A 74 -5.71 -5.00 16.39
CA TYR A 74 -5.44 -6.15 15.55
C TYR A 74 -6.20 -6.00 14.23
N ILE A 75 -5.48 -6.06 13.11
CA ILE A 75 -6.01 -5.88 11.76
C ILE A 75 -5.65 -7.13 10.96
N GLU A 76 -6.66 -7.85 10.51
CA GLU A 76 -6.52 -9.17 9.91
C GLU A 76 -6.48 -9.15 8.38
N ALA A 77 -7.22 -8.24 7.76
CA ALA A 77 -7.26 -8.09 6.32
C ALA A 77 -7.73 -6.69 5.92
N VAL A 78 -7.06 -6.12 4.93
CA VAL A 78 -7.38 -4.81 4.37
C VAL A 78 -7.28 -4.90 2.85
N PRO A 79 -8.23 -4.36 2.11
CA PRO A 79 -8.23 -4.46 0.65
C PRO A 79 -7.17 -3.60 -0.03
N GLU A 80 -6.70 -2.53 0.61
CA GLU A 80 -5.71 -1.62 0.03
C GLU A 80 -4.68 -1.17 1.09
N PHE A 81 -4.56 0.14 1.42
CA PHE A 81 -3.67 0.59 2.49
C PHE A 81 -4.26 0.29 3.87
N ALA A 82 -3.45 -0.15 4.81
CA ALA A 82 -3.92 -0.24 6.19
C ALA A 82 -4.02 1.16 6.82
N PHE A 83 -2.98 1.96 6.68
CA PHE A 83 -2.93 3.32 7.17
C PHE A 83 -2.48 4.30 6.09
N ASP A 84 -3.23 5.37 5.90
CA ASP A 84 -2.84 6.56 5.14
C ASP A 84 -2.74 7.74 6.11
N ILE A 85 -1.52 8.24 6.33
CA ILE A 85 -1.18 9.21 7.36
C ILE A 85 -0.59 10.44 6.71
N ARG A 86 -1.32 11.57 6.75
CA ARG A 86 -0.94 12.77 5.99
C ARG A 86 -0.95 14.02 6.82
N SER A 87 0.07 14.86 6.64
CA SER A 87 0.12 16.25 7.12
C SER A 87 -0.15 16.41 8.63
N ASN A 88 0.14 15.39 9.43
CA ASN A 88 -0.03 15.48 10.86
C ASN A 88 1.05 16.36 11.49
N ARG A 89 0.64 17.08 12.51
CA ARG A 89 1.53 17.99 13.28
C ARG A 89 1.90 17.45 14.62
N GLY A 90 2.03 17.37 15.56
CA GLY A 90 2.28 16.73 16.82
C GLY A 90 2.82 15.29 16.69
N TYR A 91 2.56 14.46 17.66
CA TYR A 91 3.00 13.09 17.63
C TYR A 91 1.97 12.16 16.96
N THR A 92 2.46 11.09 16.38
CA THR A 92 1.66 9.98 15.88
C THR A 92 2.28 8.69 16.42
N ARG A 93 1.55 7.95 17.26
CA ARG A 93 2.07 6.77 17.96
C ARG A 93 1.21 5.54 17.73
N PHE A 94 1.88 4.45 17.49
CA PHE A 94 1.28 3.12 17.38
C PHE A 94 1.95 2.20 18.41
N THR A 95 1.15 1.61 19.31
CA THR A 95 1.66 0.70 20.33
C THR A 95 0.89 -0.62 20.26
N ASN A 96 1.61 -1.73 20.07
CA ASN A 96 1.01 -3.06 19.95
C ASN A 96 -0.10 -3.11 18.87
N VAL A 97 0.16 -2.48 17.72
CA VAL A 97 -0.69 -2.58 16.51
C VAL A 97 -0.19 -3.71 15.65
N ARG A 98 -1.06 -4.62 15.28
CA ARG A 98 -0.68 -5.84 14.56
C ARG A 98 -1.45 -5.95 13.26
N LEU A 99 -0.74 -5.88 12.15
CA LEU A 99 -1.20 -6.23 10.81
C LEU A 99 -0.82 -7.68 10.55
N LYS A 100 -1.75 -8.62 10.77
CA LYS A 100 -1.45 -10.04 10.65
C LYS A 100 -2.70 -10.82 10.25
N PRO A 101 -2.66 -11.63 9.18
CA PRO A 101 -3.76 -12.54 8.87
C PRO A 101 -3.98 -13.52 10.02
N PRO A 102 -5.23 -13.96 10.25
CA PRO A 102 -5.50 -15.00 11.23
C PRO A 102 -4.79 -16.30 10.85
N GLU A 103 -4.27 -16.99 11.85
CA GLU A 103 -3.63 -18.28 11.62
C GLU A 103 -4.62 -19.31 11.05
N GLY A 104 -4.21 -20.00 9.99
CA GLY A 104 -5.06 -20.99 9.33
C GLY A 104 -6.18 -20.40 8.47
N SER A 105 -6.28 -19.08 8.32
CA SER A 105 -7.34 -18.44 7.53
C SER A 105 -7.21 -18.63 6.02
N GLY A 106 -6.03 -18.99 5.52
CA GLY A 106 -5.72 -18.99 4.09
C GLY A 106 -5.53 -17.59 3.49
N ILE A 107 -5.61 -16.54 4.29
CA ILE A 107 -5.29 -15.18 3.87
C ILE A 107 -3.78 -15.03 3.79
N HIS A 108 -3.26 -14.66 2.61
CA HIS A 108 -1.82 -14.57 2.35
C HIS A 108 -1.24 -13.17 2.54
N LEU A 109 -2.06 -12.14 2.33
CA LEU A 109 -1.69 -10.74 2.53
C LEU A 109 -2.68 -10.08 3.47
N VAL A 110 -2.18 -9.34 4.46
CA VAL A 110 -3.03 -8.53 5.33
C VAL A 110 -3.46 -7.25 4.62
N SER A 111 -2.63 -6.73 3.73
CA SER A 111 -2.93 -5.56 2.90
C SER A 111 -2.42 -5.80 1.49
N TRP A 112 -3.16 -5.34 0.48
CA TRP A 112 -2.72 -5.39 -0.92
C TRP A 112 -1.63 -4.37 -1.23
N ARG A 113 -1.64 -3.24 -0.54
CA ARG A 113 -0.64 -2.16 -0.65
C ARG A 113 0.10 -2.00 0.67
N ASP A 114 0.57 -0.77 0.94
CA ASP A 114 1.41 -0.47 2.10
C ASP A 114 0.71 -0.76 3.43
N GLY A 115 1.48 -1.13 4.42
CA GLY A 115 1.04 -1.14 5.80
C GLY A 115 0.82 0.29 6.30
N PHE A 116 1.85 1.11 6.23
CA PHE A 116 1.82 2.51 6.64
C PHE A 116 2.29 3.42 5.50
N HIS A 117 1.34 4.12 4.89
CA HIS A 117 1.59 5.12 3.86
C HIS A 117 1.63 6.50 4.52
N VAL A 118 2.83 7.07 4.69
CA VAL A 118 3.08 8.27 5.49
C VAL A 118 3.59 9.39 4.61
N LYS A 119 2.82 10.46 4.48
CA LYS A 119 3.11 11.59 3.61
C LYS A 119 3.11 12.92 4.38
N ASP A 120 4.11 13.74 4.14
CA ASP A 120 4.15 15.15 4.54
C ASP A 120 3.93 15.43 6.04
N ASN A 121 4.28 14.52 6.91
CA ASN A 121 4.11 14.71 8.35
C ASN A 121 5.24 15.58 8.92
N VAL A 122 4.88 16.53 9.77
CA VAL A 122 5.83 17.40 10.47
C VAL A 122 6.58 16.63 11.55
N SER A 123 5.91 15.70 12.22
CA SER A 123 6.52 14.84 13.23
C SER A 123 6.75 13.43 12.70
N LYS A 124 7.71 12.74 13.30
CA LYS A 124 8.00 11.35 12.96
C LYS A 124 6.99 10.44 13.67
N PRO A 125 6.24 9.61 12.95
CA PRO A 125 5.48 8.53 13.56
C PRO A 125 6.39 7.56 14.30
N THR A 126 5.88 6.97 15.37
CA THR A 126 6.59 5.96 16.17
C THR A 126 5.78 4.69 16.27
N TRP A 127 6.46 3.55 16.19
CA TRP A 127 5.87 2.23 16.31
C TRP A 127 6.59 1.47 17.42
N ASP A 128 5.85 1.08 18.44
CA ASP A 128 6.37 0.31 19.56
C ASP A 128 5.62 -1.02 19.66
N SER A 129 6.38 -2.12 19.72
CA SER A 129 5.85 -3.47 19.86
C SER A 129 4.81 -3.85 18.78
N CYS A 130 4.91 -3.23 17.60
CA CYS A 130 4.05 -3.47 16.45
C CYS A 130 4.51 -4.70 15.66
N TYR A 131 3.56 -5.34 14.99
CA TYR A 131 3.83 -6.41 14.04
C TYR A 131 3.21 -6.07 12.70
N ILE A 132 4.00 -6.14 11.63
CA ILE A 132 3.55 -5.91 10.27
C ILE A 132 3.81 -7.20 9.49
N GLY A 133 2.73 -7.86 9.13
CA GLY A 133 2.74 -9.15 8.43
C GLY A 133 2.95 -9.03 6.93
N PRO A 134 2.68 -10.09 6.17
CA PRO A 134 2.85 -10.07 4.73
C PRO A 134 1.92 -9.05 4.10
N LEU A 135 2.53 -8.17 3.30
CA LEU A 135 1.87 -7.09 2.56
C LEU A 135 2.10 -7.25 1.06
N GLY A 136 1.25 -6.63 0.29
CA GLY A 136 1.39 -6.57 -1.15
C GLY A 136 2.37 -5.50 -1.64
N ASP A 137 2.80 -4.59 -0.77
CA ASP A 137 3.73 -3.50 -1.06
C ASP A 137 4.57 -3.20 0.19
N ASP A 138 4.98 -1.95 0.42
CA ASP A 138 5.88 -1.57 1.50
C ASP A 138 5.26 -1.73 2.90
N ALA A 139 6.07 -2.14 3.88
CA ALA A 139 5.67 -2.05 5.28
C ALA A 139 5.50 -0.59 5.72
N PHE A 140 6.42 0.26 5.27
CA PHE A 140 6.44 1.70 5.51
C PHE A 140 6.83 2.44 4.23
N ASN A 141 5.94 3.26 3.72
CA ASN A 141 6.22 4.21 2.66
C ASN A 141 6.26 5.61 3.25
N LEU A 142 7.45 6.12 3.48
CA LEU A 142 7.68 7.42 4.11
C LEU A 142 8.16 8.41 3.06
N SER A 143 7.38 9.44 2.77
CA SER A 143 7.75 10.45 1.79
C SER A 143 7.25 11.84 2.17
N THR A 144 7.77 12.83 1.49
CA THR A 144 7.40 14.24 1.65
C THR A 144 7.27 14.90 0.28
N VAL A 145 6.66 16.06 0.25
CA VAL A 145 6.55 16.87 -0.97
C VAL A 145 7.94 17.20 -1.48
N ILE A 146 8.16 16.93 -2.75
CA ILE A 146 9.36 17.37 -3.48
C ILE A 146 9.01 18.70 -4.17
N CYS A 147 9.88 19.66 -4.03
CA CYS A 147 9.73 20.96 -4.69
C CYS A 147 10.79 21.14 -5.77
N ASN A 148 10.39 21.65 -6.92
CA ASN A 148 11.32 22.13 -7.92
C ASN A 148 11.74 23.56 -7.57
N VAL A 149 13.04 23.82 -7.51
CA VAL A 149 13.55 25.19 -7.40
C VAL A 149 13.40 25.88 -8.75
N THR A 150 12.57 26.92 -8.81
CA THR A 150 12.30 27.68 -10.03
C THR A 150 13.20 28.90 -10.17
N SER A 151 13.64 29.48 -9.06
CA SER A 151 14.63 30.52 -9.04
C SER A 151 15.39 30.59 -7.71
N TYR A 152 16.62 31.12 -7.79
CA TYR A 152 17.46 31.40 -6.63
C TYR A 152 18.13 32.75 -6.81
N ASP A 153 18.05 33.61 -5.82
CA ASP A 153 18.71 34.88 -5.73
C ASP A 153 19.84 34.77 -4.69
N ALA A 154 21.07 34.82 -5.17
CA ALA A 154 22.27 34.67 -4.34
C ALA A 154 22.51 35.86 -3.41
N ASP A 155 22.07 37.06 -3.78
CA ASP A 155 22.31 38.27 -3.02
C ASP A 155 21.38 38.37 -1.81
N THR A 156 20.15 37.91 -1.95
CA THR A 156 19.15 37.90 -0.88
C THR A 156 18.97 36.54 -0.21
N GLY A 157 19.53 35.47 -0.76
CA GLY A 157 19.31 34.10 -0.33
C GLY A 157 17.89 33.61 -0.60
N ARG A 158 17.11 34.29 -1.41
CA ARG A 158 15.71 33.92 -1.70
C ARG A 158 15.65 32.76 -2.67
N VAL A 159 14.88 31.74 -2.28
CA VAL A 159 14.55 30.59 -3.13
C VAL A 159 13.05 30.60 -3.44
N VAL A 160 12.70 30.49 -4.72
CA VAL A 160 11.32 30.26 -5.16
C VAL A 160 11.19 28.79 -5.57
N MET A 161 10.20 28.12 -5.01
CA MET A 161 9.96 26.70 -5.22
C MET A 161 8.52 26.46 -5.65
N THR A 162 8.32 25.47 -6.52
CA THR A 162 6.99 24.99 -6.91
C THR A 162 6.90 23.54 -6.46
N PRO A 163 5.89 23.16 -5.68
CA PRO A 163 5.66 21.76 -5.36
C PRO A 163 5.51 20.93 -6.64
N THR A 164 6.14 19.77 -6.69
CA THR A 164 5.79 18.75 -7.67
C THR A 164 4.48 18.14 -7.19
N GLU A 165 3.55 17.86 -8.10
CA GLU A 165 2.33 17.16 -7.74
C GLU A 165 2.72 15.86 -7.04
N ALA A 166 2.15 15.66 -5.85
CA ALA A 166 2.33 14.41 -5.14
C ALA A 166 1.58 13.30 -5.88
N GLU A 167 2.27 12.23 -6.22
CA GLU A 167 1.64 11.01 -6.72
C GLU A 167 0.74 10.36 -5.67
#